data_3c58c968d805543e01db99fad739903a
#
_entry.id   3c58c968d805543e01db99fad739903a
#
_cell.length_a   1.000
_cell.length_b   1.000
_cell.length_c   1.000
_cell.angle_alpha   90.00
_cell.angle_beta   90.00
_cell.angle_gamma   90.00
#
_symmetry.space_group_name_H-M   'P 1'
#
loop_
_entity.id
_entity.type
_entity.pdbx_description
1 polymer ?
#
loop_
_entity_poly.entity_id
_entity_poly.type
_entity_poly.pdbx_seq_one_letter_code
_entity_poly.pdbx_strand_id
1 'polypeptide(L)'
;MKKIFTLLLGAAFPLFAGAQAFSVTYFDEPVSDGDVINVEAEVIDLGGAVLAEAGTNPSSTTGLMLKSNLDADFTVNGTVTSITNPEGYSILKLCCGGDCISASGTTIGKTFTMSNGETQPFQYDVDFGTIKENYGTVATKLTISAASQTMTIYVNFTYSDPAGIAENFSDKGLTFDENGIVYKFTTAAQRVLRLYSVDGRLVSKQKLSNDGTFRFPRLNSGAYIVELKENGRQTFTQKVYVK
;
A
#
# COMPACT_ATOMS: atom_id res chain seq x y z
N MET A 1 5.41 48.42 47.90
CA MET A 1 5.65 47.56 46.76
C MET A 1 4.73 46.30 46.88
N LYS A 2 3.59 46.31 46.19
CA LYS A 2 2.63 45.20 46.20
C LYS A 2 2.96 44.25 45.07
N LYS A 3 3.34 43.00 45.37
CA LYS A 3 3.57 41.92 44.41
C LYS A 3 2.21 41.31 44.03
N ILE A 4 1.79 41.49 42.77
CA ILE A 4 0.63 40.84 42.22
C ILE A 4 1.06 39.46 41.75
N PHE A 5 0.53 38.42 42.40
CA PHE A 5 0.69 37.03 41.98
C PHE A 5 -0.41 36.69 40.99
N THR A 6 -0.06 36.64 39.70
CA THR A 6 -1.03 36.19 38.68
C THR A 6 -1.06 34.67 38.67
N LEU A 7 -2.16 34.11 39.18
CA LEU A 7 -2.43 32.67 39.16
C LEU A 7 -2.93 32.32 37.74
N LEU A 8 -2.06 31.70 36.91
CA LEU A 8 -2.47 31.13 35.64
C LEU A 8 -3.27 29.84 35.94
N LEU A 9 -4.60 29.92 35.88
CA LEU A 9 -5.47 28.77 35.86
C LEU A 9 -5.31 28.10 34.48
N GLY A 10 -4.44 27.08 34.40
CA GLY A 10 -4.40 26.18 33.26
C GLY A 10 -5.69 25.36 33.19
N ALA A 11 -6.55 25.71 32.27
CA ALA A 11 -7.72 24.89 31.95
C ALA A 11 -7.17 23.57 31.34
N ALA A 12 -7.11 22.53 32.17
CA ALA A 12 -6.93 21.16 31.70
C ALA A 12 -8.25 20.78 30.97
N PHE A 13 -8.26 20.94 29.65
CA PHE A 13 -9.27 20.27 28.84
C PHE A 13 -9.06 18.77 29.03
N PRO A 14 -10.05 18.01 29.54
CA PRO A 14 -9.97 16.57 29.50
C PRO A 14 -9.99 16.19 28.00
N LEU A 15 -8.85 15.76 27.50
CA LEU A 15 -8.80 14.97 26.28
C LEU A 15 -9.58 13.70 26.58
N PHE A 16 -10.85 13.69 26.24
CA PHE A 16 -11.60 12.45 26.08
C PHE A 16 -10.95 11.73 24.88
N ALA A 17 -9.88 10.99 25.15
CA ALA A 17 -9.46 9.92 24.29
C ALA A 17 -10.59 8.87 24.38
N GLY A 18 -11.65 9.06 23.62
CA GLY A 18 -12.65 8.02 23.44
C GLY A 18 -11.88 6.77 23.00
N ALA A 19 -12.06 5.66 23.70
CA ALA A 19 -11.43 4.41 23.33
C ALA A 19 -11.79 4.14 21.87
N GLN A 20 -10.76 4.01 21.02
CA GLN A 20 -10.93 3.75 19.60
C GLN A 20 -11.62 2.40 19.45
N ALA A 21 -12.75 2.34 18.76
CA ALA A 21 -13.55 1.11 18.60
C ALA A 21 -12.76 0.04 17.82
N PHE A 22 -11.90 0.46 16.92
CA PHE A 22 -11.04 -0.43 16.13
C PHE A 22 -9.79 0.30 15.63
N SER A 23 -8.82 -0.48 15.17
CA SER A 23 -7.64 0.01 14.46
C SER A 23 -7.43 -0.79 13.18
N VAL A 24 -6.80 -0.16 12.21
CA VAL A 24 -6.41 -0.77 10.93
C VAL A 24 -4.91 -0.64 10.78
N THR A 25 -4.27 -1.70 10.30
CA THR A 25 -2.86 -1.66 9.87
C THR A 25 -2.74 -2.13 8.43
N TYR A 26 -1.71 -1.65 7.76
CA TYR A 26 -1.32 -2.11 6.42
C TYR A 26 0.16 -2.44 6.44
N PHE A 27 0.52 -3.71 6.22
CA PHE A 27 1.89 -4.24 6.41
C PHE A 27 2.47 -3.87 7.80
N ASP A 28 1.67 -4.09 8.86
CA ASP A 28 1.99 -3.77 10.25
C ASP A 28 2.13 -2.28 10.60
N GLU A 29 1.98 -1.37 9.62
CA GLU A 29 1.98 0.07 9.84
C GLU A 29 0.57 0.58 10.13
N PRO A 30 0.37 1.42 11.14
CA PRO A 30 -0.94 1.99 11.44
C PRO A 30 -1.51 2.79 10.28
N VAL A 31 -2.78 2.59 9.99
CA VAL A 31 -3.54 3.37 9.01
C VAL A 31 -4.45 4.35 9.74
N SER A 32 -4.45 5.59 9.29
CA SER A 32 -5.25 6.69 9.83
C SER A 32 -6.43 7.04 8.91
N ASP A 33 -7.42 7.72 9.45
CA ASP A 33 -8.53 8.26 8.64
C ASP A 33 -8.00 9.24 7.58
N GLY A 34 -8.41 9.04 6.34
CA GLY A 34 -7.97 9.82 5.19
C GLY A 34 -6.67 9.35 4.52
N ASP A 35 -6.02 8.31 5.02
CA ASP A 35 -4.79 7.79 4.41
C ASP A 35 -5.03 7.23 3.01
N VAL A 36 -3.98 7.29 2.18
CA VAL A 36 -3.96 6.77 0.80
C VAL A 36 -3.01 5.58 0.73
N ILE A 37 -3.54 4.43 0.32
CA ILE A 37 -2.80 3.20 0.07
C ILE A 37 -2.70 3.02 -1.45
N ASN A 38 -1.49 2.83 -1.96
CA ASN A 38 -1.27 2.49 -3.36
C ASN A 38 -0.85 1.02 -3.46
N VAL A 39 -1.59 0.28 -4.27
CA VAL A 39 -1.44 -1.17 -4.46
C VAL A 39 -1.18 -1.43 -5.93
N GLU A 40 -0.08 -2.09 -6.23
CA GLU A 40 0.24 -2.54 -7.58
C GLU A 40 -0.32 -3.93 -7.81
N ALA A 41 -0.90 -4.15 -8.99
CA ALA A 41 -1.46 -5.44 -9.35
C ALA A 41 -0.36 -6.49 -9.54
N GLU A 42 -0.58 -7.66 -8.98
CA GLU A 42 0.21 -8.85 -9.28
C GLU A 42 -0.42 -9.61 -10.45
N VAL A 43 0.42 -10.00 -11.40
CA VAL A 43 -0.01 -10.79 -12.55
C VAL A 43 0.19 -12.27 -12.24
N ILE A 44 -0.91 -13.01 -12.22
CA ILE A 44 -0.92 -14.46 -12.06
C ILE A 44 -1.15 -15.09 -13.42
N ASP A 45 -0.16 -15.83 -13.93
CA ASP A 45 -0.31 -16.59 -15.18
C ASP A 45 -0.97 -17.95 -14.88
N LEU A 46 -2.21 -18.09 -15.31
CA LEU A 46 -3.02 -19.31 -15.16
C LEU A 46 -3.02 -20.16 -16.44
N GLY A 47 -1.91 -20.23 -17.16
CA GLY A 47 -1.79 -21.07 -18.35
C GLY A 47 -2.47 -20.50 -19.59
N GLY A 48 -2.33 -19.19 -19.79
CA GLY A 48 -2.88 -18.45 -20.95
C GLY A 48 -3.96 -17.44 -20.58
N ALA A 49 -4.52 -17.52 -19.35
CA ALA A 49 -5.29 -16.44 -18.75
C ALA A 49 -4.39 -15.70 -17.77
N VAL A 50 -4.29 -14.39 -17.92
CA VAL A 50 -3.59 -13.52 -16.98
C VAL A 50 -4.63 -12.89 -16.08
N LEU A 51 -4.57 -13.19 -14.78
CA LEU A 51 -5.36 -12.52 -13.78
C LEU A 51 -4.48 -11.42 -13.18
N ALA A 52 -4.89 -10.17 -13.29
CA ALA A 52 -4.24 -9.06 -12.63
C ALA A 52 -5.09 -8.66 -11.43
N GLU A 53 -4.60 -8.96 -10.24
CA GLU A 53 -5.25 -8.60 -8.98
C GLU A 53 -4.35 -7.65 -8.21
N ALA A 54 -4.94 -6.61 -7.65
CA ALA A 54 -4.29 -5.70 -6.74
C ALA A 54 -5.08 -5.66 -5.43
N GLY A 55 -4.39 -5.89 -4.32
CA GLY A 55 -5.05 -5.93 -3.02
C GLY A 55 -4.21 -6.64 -1.96
N THR A 56 -4.86 -6.98 -0.88
CA THR A 56 -4.22 -7.64 0.24
C THR A 56 -4.49 -9.14 0.21
N ASN A 57 -3.44 -9.94 0.29
CA ASN A 57 -3.58 -11.38 0.34
C ASN A 57 -3.95 -11.84 1.77
N PRO A 58 -5.12 -12.48 2.00
CA PRO A 58 -5.53 -12.92 3.33
C PRO A 58 -4.66 -14.03 3.91
N SER A 59 -3.87 -14.73 3.09
CA SER A 59 -2.93 -15.75 3.56
C SER A 59 -1.62 -15.19 4.08
N SER A 60 -1.35 -13.88 3.87
CA SER A 60 -0.16 -13.20 4.37
C SER A 60 -0.52 -12.40 5.62
N THR A 61 0.32 -12.46 6.64
CA THR A 61 0.23 -11.59 7.83
C THR A 61 0.58 -10.13 7.52
N THR A 62 0.81 -9.83 6.25
CA THR A 62 1.31 -8.55 5.75
C THR A 62 0.30 -7.91 4.84
N GLY A 63 -0.77 -7.44 5.16
CA GLY A 63 -1.79 -6.78 4.34
C GLY A 63 -2.63 -5.86 5.20
N LEU A 64 -3.84 -5.59 4.79
CA LEU A 64 -4.79 -4.90 5.64
C LEU A 64 -5.23 -5.84 6.77
N MET A 65 -5.08 -5.36 7.99
CA MET A 65 -5.52 -6.05 9.20
C MET A 65 -6.48 -5.14 9.96
N LEU A 66 -7.58 -5.70 10.41
CA LEU A 66 -8.57 -5.02 11.23
C LEU A 66 -8.56 -5.63 12.63
N LYS A 67 -8.36 -4.81 13.65
CA LYS A 67 -8.42 -5.20 15.06
C LYS A 67 -9.59 -4.50 15.74
N SER A 68 -10.47 -5.28 16.34
CA SER A 68 -11.55 -4.76 17.18
C SER A 68 -11.08 -4.51 18.62
N ASN A 69 -11.54 -3.43 19.22
CA ASN A 69 -11.31 -3.09 20.62
C ASN A 69 -12.59 -3.21 21.46
N LEU A 70 -13.67 -3.74 20.87
CA LEU A 70 -14.94 -4.00 21.54
C LEU A 70 -15.74 -5.07 20.78
N ASP A 71 -16.79 -5.62 21.39
CA ASP A 71 -17.76 -6.48 20.69
C ASP A 71 -18.67 -5.60 19.84
N ALA A 72 -18.63 -5.71 18.51
CA ALA A 72 -19.42 -4.88 17.61
C ALA A 72 -19.67 -5.52 16.24
N ASP A 73 -20.70 -5.02 15.60
CA ASP A 73 -20.90 -5.20 14.16
C ASP A 73 -20.09 -4.16 13.40
N PHE A 74 -19.36 -4.65 12.42
CA PHE A 74 -18.57 -3.87 11.48
C PHE A 74 -19.29 -3.80 10.15
N THR A 75 -19.34 -2.62 9.57
CA THR A 75 -19.78 -2.42 8.19
C THR A 75 -18.60 -1.89 7.39
N VAL A 76 -18.25 -2.61 6.32
CA VAL A 76 -17.19 -2.21 5.38
C VAL A 76 -17.83 -1.94 4.03
N ASN A 77 -17.57 -0.77 3.47
CA ASN A 77 -18.06 -0.37 2.16
C ASN A 77 -16.90 0.13 1.29
N GLY A 78 -16.76 -0.44 0.10
CA GLY A 78 -15.86 0.01 -0.95
C GLY A 78 -16.64 0.71 -2.05
N THR A 79 -16.12 1.83 -2.55
CA THR A 79 -16.72 2.58 -3.66
C THR A 79 -15.63 3.04 -4.60
N VAL A 80 -15.79 2.77 -5.90
CA VAL A 80 -14.90 3.30 -6.94
C VAL A 80 -15.16 4.79 -7.08
N THR A 81 -14.09 5.58 -6.99
CA THR A 81 -14.13 7.04 -7.11
C THR A 81 -13.67 7.53 -8.47
N SER A 82 -12.73 6.82 -9.09
CA SER A 82 -12.32 7.07 -10.48
C SER A 82 -11.67 5.85 -11.10
N ILE A 83 -11.72 5.79 -12.41
CA ILE A 83 -11.08 4.78 -13.24
C ILE A 83 -10.30 5.50 -14.33
N THR A 84 -9.04 5.16 -14.49
CA THR A 84 -8.19 5.68 -15.56
C THR A 84 -7.67 4.50 -16.35
N ASN A 85 -8.18 4.33 -17.55
CA ASN A 85 -7.76 3.33 -18.55
C ASN A 85 -7.78 1.83 -18.20
N PRO A 86 -8.47 1.21 -17.32
CA PRO A 86 -8.85 -0.16 -17.63
C PRO A 86 -10.18 -0.17 -18.37
N GLU A 87 -10.19 -0.55 -19.61
CA GLU A 87 -11.45 -0.98 -20.25
C GLU A 87 -11.89 -2.27 -19.57
N GLY A 88 -13.05 -2.25 -18.92
CA GLY A 88 -13.65 -3.44 -18.36
C GLY A 88 -12.99 -3.98 -17.10
N TYR A 89 -12.47 -3.10 -16.19
CA TYR A 89 -12.31 -3.57 -14.83
C TYR A 89 -13.67 -4.13 -14.40
N SER A 90 -13.67 -5.31 -13.86
CA SER A 90 -14.97 -5.98 -13.77
C SER A 90 -15.41 -6.25 -12.35
N ILE A 91 -14.51 -6.35 -11.38
CA ILE A 91 -14.92 -6.91 -10.10
C ILE A 91 -14.14 -6.28 -8.94
N LEU A 92 -14.90 -5.66 -8.03
CA LEU A 92 -14.44 -5.43 -6.66
C LEU A 92 -14.61 -6.72 -5.87
N LYS A 93 -13.61 -7.08 -5.09
CA LYS A 93 -13.66 -8.20 -4.15
C LYS A 93 -13.43 -7.71 -2.73
N LEU A 94 -14.18 -8.25 -1.78
CA LEU A 94 -14.06 -7.94 -0.35
C LEU A 94 -14.17 -9.22 0.44
N CYS A 95 -13.08 -9.60 1.12
CA CYS A 95 -13.03 -10.74 2.02
C CYS A 95 -12.82 -10.23 3.46
N CYS A 96 -13.83 -10.43 4.31
CA CYS A 96 -13.80 -10.11 5.73
C CYS A 96 -14.88 -10.91 6.44
N GLY A 97 -14.78 -11.08 7.77
CA GLY A 97 -15.77 -11.86 8.55
C GLY A 97 -15.92 -13.30 8.07
N GLY A 98 -14.84 -13.92 7.62
CA GLY A 98 -14.80 -15.37 7.29
C GLY A 98 -15.21 -15.75 5.87
N ASP A 99 -15.73 -14.87 5.05
CA ASP A 99 -16.09 -15.14 3.66
C ASP A 99 -15.80 -13.96 2.71
N CYS A 100 -15.90 -14.23 1.41
CA CYS A 100 -15.63 -13.27 0.36
C CYS A 100 -16.90 -12.96 -0.45
N ILE A 101 -17.04 -11.72 -0.86
CA ILE A 101 -18.06 -11.26 -1.80
C ILE A 101 -17.39 -10.58 -2.98
N SER A 102 -18.09 -10.56 -4.11
CA SER A 102 -17.64 -9.88 -5.32
C SER A 102 -18.79 -9.06 -5.92
N ALA A 103 -18.49 -7.92 -6.50
CA ALA A 103 -19.46 -7.06 -7.14
C ALA A 103 -18.96 -6.57 -8.49
N SER A 104 -19.80 -6.74 -9.51
CA SER A 104 -19.57 -6.20 -10.88
C SER A 104 -20.11 -4.77 -10.98
N GLY A 105 -19.66 -3.87 -10.13
CA GLY A 105 -20.16 -2.50 -10.08
C GLY A 105 -19.19 -1.58 -9.40
N THR A 106 -19.63 -0.36 -9.10
CA THR A 106 -18.80 0.65 -8.47
C THR A 106 -18.82 0.60 -6.95
N THR A 107 -19.61 -0.29 -6.37
CA THR A 107 -19.75 -0.39 -4.91
C THR A 107 -19.79 -1.84 -4.46
N ILE A 108 -19.21 -2.10 -3.29
CA ILE A 108 -19.26 -3.37 -2.59
C ILE A 108 -19.39 -3.09 -1.10
N GLY A 109 -20.13 -3.91 -0.37
CA GLY A 109 -20.28 -3.71 1.06
C GLY A 109 -20.65 -5.00 1.79
N LYS A 110 -20.19 -5.10 3.05
CA LYS A 110 -20.42 -6.24 3.91
C LYS A 110 -20.52 -5.83 5.38
N THR A 111 -21.39 -6.52 6.12
CA THR A 111 -21.47 -6.42 7.59
C THR A 111 -21.11 -7.75 8.21
N PHE A 112 -20.34 -7.74 9.29
CA PHE A 112 -19.91 -8.91 10.07
C PHE A 112 -19.63 -8.49 11.52
N THR A 113 -19.62 -9.46 12.43
CA THR A 113 -19.38 -9.23 13.86
C THR A 113 -17.93 -9.59 14.20
N MET A 114 -17.31 -8.81 15.08
CA MET A 114 -16.01 -9.11 15.70
C MET A 114 -16.11 -8.98 17.22
N SER A 115 -15.40 -9.85 17.92
CA SER A 115 -15.25 -9.77 19.38
C SER A 115 -14.14 -8.81 19.79
N ASN A 116 -14.22 -8.34 21.03
CA ASN A 116 -13.17 -7.49 21.60
C ASN A 116 -11.79 -8.19 21.59
N GLY A 117 -10.78 -7.50 21.06
CA GLY A 117 -9.41 -8.00 20.90
C GLY A 117 -9.20 -8.87 19.68
N GLU A 118 -10.25 -9.21 18.94
CA GLU A 118 -10.13 -10.01 17.72
C GLU A 118 -9.40 -9.21 16.64
N THR A 119 -8.54 -9.92 15.90
CA THR A 119 -7.83 -9.39 14.74
C THR A 119 -8.11 -10.29 13.55
N GLN A 120 -8.53 -9.69 12.45
CA GLN A 120 -8.80 -10.40 11.21
C GLN A 120 -8.04 -9.78 10.05
N PRO A 121 -7.44 -10.60 9.15
CA PRO A 121 -7.03 -10.10 7.84
C PRO A 121 -8.26 -9.69 7.05
N PHE A 122 -8.12 -8.61 6.29
CA PHE A 122 -9.15 -8.25 5.36
C PHE A 122 -8.59 -7.92 3.99
N GLN A 123 -9.14 -8.57 2.98
CA GLN A 123 -8.72 -8.41 1.61
C GLN A 123 -9.72 -7.51 0.89
N TYR A 124 -9.19 -6.50 0.24
CA TYR A 124 -9.95 -5.60 -0.62
C TYR A 124 -9.19 -5.47 -1.94
N ASP A 125 -9.77 -5.99 -3.01
CA ASP A 125 -9.09 -6.18 -4.28
C ASP A 125 -9.88 -5.60 -5.44
N VAL A 126 -9.15 -5.31 -6.52
CA VAL A 126 -9.71 -5.03 -7.85
C VAL A 126 -9.16 -6.07 -8.83
N ASP A 127 -10.06 -6.71 -9.55
CA ASP A 127 -9.73 -7.60 -10.66
C ASP A 127 -9.71 -6.80 -11.95
N PHE A 128 -8.54 -6.66 -12.58
CA PHE A 128 -8.35 -5.99 -13.87
C PHE A 128 -8.69 -6.88 -15.06
N GLY A 129 -9.16 -8.11 -14.82
CA GLY A 129 -9.57 -9.08 -15.84
C GLY A 129 -8.40 -9.84 -16.44
N THR A 130 -8.67 -10.47 -17.59
CA THR A 130 -7.74 -11.39 -18.26
C THR A 130 -7.05 -10.78 -19.48
N ILE A 131 -7.26 -9.50 -19.75
CA ILE A 131 -6.63 -8.80 -20.87
C ILE A 131 -5.26 -8.29 -20.43
N LYS A 132 -4.18 -8.79 -21.04
CA LYS A 132 -2.79 -8.48 -20.65
C LYS A 132 -2.43 -7.00 -20.71
N GLU A 133 -3.06 -6.25 -21.60
CA GLU A 133 -2.80 -4.84 -21.85
C GLU A 133 -3.85 -3.93 -21.19
N ASN A 134 -4.62 -4.43 -20.25
CA ASN A 134 -5.65 -3.64 -19.54
C ASN A 134 -5.04 -2.80 -18.40
N TYR A 135 -4.00 -2.04 -18.74
CA TYR A 135 -3.29 -1.19 -17.80
C TYR A 135 -4.11 -0.01 -17.35
N GLY A 136 -3.95 0.39 -16.11
CA GLY A 136 -4.63 1.57 -15.60
C GLY A 136 -4.72 1.60 -14.09
N THR A 137 -5.51 2.53 -13.60
CA THR A 137 -5.72 2.74 -12.17
C THR A 137 -7.20 2.76 -11.84
N VAL A 138 -7.58 2.06 -10.78
CA VAL A 138 -8.89 2.12 -10.15
C VAL A 138 -8.71 2.73 -8.77
N ALA A 139 -9.15 3.97 -8.60
CA ALA A 139 -9.13 4.63 -7.30
C ALA A 139 -10.44 4.34 -6.56
N THR A 140 -10.33 4.00 -5.29
CA THR A 140 -11.47 3.63 -4.46
C THR A 140 -11.44 4.36 -3.12
N LYS A 141 -12.62 4.46 -2.51
CA LYS A 141 -12.83 4.88 -1.13
C LYS A 141 -13.33 3.67 -0.35
N LEU A 142 -12.61 3.27 0.66
CA LEU A 142 -12.98 2.23 1.60
C LEU A 142 -13.41 2.87 2.91
N THR A 143 -14.61 2.55 3.38
CA THR A 143 -15.15 3.06 4.64
C THR A 143 -15.41 1.89 5.58
N ILE A 144 -14.86 1.95 6.78
CA ILE A 144 -15.03 0.97 7.84
C ILE A 144 -15.75 1.66 9.00
N SER A 145 -16.85 1.09 9.46
CA SER A 145 -17.64 1.63 10.56
C SER A 145 -17.93 0.56 11.61
N ALA A 146 -17.77 0.90 12.89
CA ALA A 146 -18.16 0.07 14.01
C ALA A 146 -18.53 0.97 15.21
N ALA A 147 -19.62 0.70 15.90
CA ALA A 147 -20.17 1.55 16.94
C ALA A 147 -20.35 2.99 16.46
N SER A 148 -19.69 3.95 17.10
CA SER A 148 -19.72 5.37 16.73
C SER A 148 -18.50 5.83 15.91
N GLN A 149 -17.58 4.93 15.61
CA GLN A 149 -16.37 5.24 14.85
C GLN A 149 -16.58 4.91 13.38
N THR A 150 -16.10 5.80 12.52
CA THR A 150 -15.96 5.58 11.08
C THR A 150 -14.56 5.98 10.65
N MET A 151 -13.94 5.17 9.81
CA MET A 151 -12.65 5.43 9.19
C MET A 151 -12.80 5.34 7.68
N THR A 152 -12.20 6.27 6.96
CA THR A 152 -12.13 6.28 5.50
C THR A 152 -10.69 6.11 5.07
N ILE A 153 -10.45 5.20 4.14
CA ILE A 153 -9.14 4.94 3.53
C ILE A 153 -9.32 5.05 2.02
N TYR A 154 -8.40 5.70 1.34
CA TYR A 154 -8.37 5.72 -0.12
C TYR A 154 -7.39 4.66 -0.61
N VAL A 155 -7.85 3.78 -1.50
CA VAL A 155 -7.01 2.72 -2.05
C VAL A 155 -6.95 2.88 -3.56
N ASN A 156 -5.77 3.11 -4.08
CA ASN A 156 -5.49 3.18 -5.51
C ASN A 156 -4.90 1.86 -5.96
N PHE A 157 -5.63 1.13 -6.76
CA PHE A 157 -5.16 -0.11 -7.40
C PHE A 157 -4.61 0.24 -8.77
N THR A 158 -3.39 -0.16 -9.05
CA THR A 158 -2.72 0.14 -10.32
C THR A 158 -2.25 -1.14 -10.98
N TYR A 159 -2.58 -1.31 -12.24
CA TYR A 159 -1.97 -2.30 -13.11
C TYR A 159 -1.12 -1.57 -14.13
N SER A 160 0.19 -1.63 -13.94
CA SER A 160 1.16 -0.90 -14.77
C SER A 160 1.58 -1.71 -15.97
N ASP A 161 1.79 -1.03 -17.09
CA ASP A 161 2.46 -1.61 -18.26
C ASP A 161 3.89 -2.02 -17.86
N PRO A 162 4.25 -3.31 -17.93
CA PRO A 162 5.61 -3.74 -17.65
C PRO A 162 6.65 -3.10 -18.58
N ALA A 163 6.25 -2.66 -19.78
CA ALA A 163 7.13 -1.91 -20.68
C ALA A 163 7.30 -0.45 -20.24
N GLY A 164 6.33 0.13 -19.51
CA GLY A 164 6.42 1.46 -18.92
C GLY A 164 7.33 1.54 -17.68
N ILE A 165 7.72 0.39 -17.11
CA ILE A 165 8.64 0.35 -15.96
C ILE A 165 10.02 0.92 -16.33
N ALA A 166 10.45 0.83 -17.60
CA ALA A 166 11.69 1.43 -18.05
C ALA A 166 11.67 2.97 -18.05
N GLU A 167 10.53 3.60 -18.29
CA GLU A 167 10.38 5.06 -18.27
C GLU A 167 10.42 5.63 -16.85
N ASN A 168 9.94 4.88 -15.85
CA ASN A 168 9.92 5.35 -14.46
C ASN A 168 11.32 5.42 -13.81
N PHE A 169 12.32 4.74 -14.34
CA PHE A 169 13.70 4.81 -13.82
C PHE A 169 14.28 6.21 -14.00
N SER A 170 14.15 6.80 -15.20
CA SER A 170 14.67 8.13 -15.51
C SER A 170 13.90 9.23 -14.77
N ASP A 171 12.58 9.09 -14.60
CA ASP A 171 11.72 10.05 -13.88
C ASP A 171 12.05 10.12 -12.39
N LYS A 172 12.60 9.04 -11.84
CA LYS A 172 13.10 8.99 -10.46
C LYS A 172 14.58 9.40 -10.33
N GLY A 173 15.18 9.89 -11.41
CA GLY A 173 16.60 10.24 -11.41
C GLY A 173 17.52 9.04 -11.30
N LEU A 174 17.05 7.86 -11.73
CA LEU A 174 17.81 6.61 -11.77
C LEU A 174 18.10 6.23 -13.22
N THR A 175 19.26 5.68 -13.48
CA THR A 175 19.64 5.10 -14.79
C THR A 175 20.32 3.77 -14.53
N PHE A 176 19.87 2.74 -15.23
CA PHE A 176 20.38 1.40 -15.08
C PHE A 176 21.47 1.11 -16.13
N ASP A 177 22.60 0.59 -15.71
CA ASP A 177 23.62 0.07 -16.59
C ASP A 177 24.05 -1.36 -16.16
N GLU A 178 24.91 -1.99 -16.93
CA GLU A 178 25.37 -3.37 -16.68
C GLU A 178 26.15 -3.54 -15.35
N ASN A 179 26.62 -2.45 -14.75
CA ASN A 179 27.45 -2.45 -13.54
C ASN A 179 26.71 -1.94 -12.31
N GLY A 180 25.51 -1.36 -12.48
CA GLY A 180 24.78 -0.80 -11.35
C GLY A 180 23.68 0.18 -11.73
N ILE A 181 23.40 1.07 -10.80
CA ILE A 181 22.41 2.13 -10.95
C ILE A 181 23.12 3.46 -10.74
N VAL A 182 23.15 4.28 -11.77
CA VAL A 182 23.53 5.68 -11.67
C VAL A 182 22.32 6.47 -11.21
N TYR A 183 22.50 7.33 -10.22
CA TYR A 183 21.40 8.14 -9.68
C TYR A 183 21.77 9.62 -9.61
N LYS A 184 20.77 10.46 -9.89
CA LYS A 184 20.87 11.91 -9.78
C LYS A 184 19.52 12.47 -9.34
N PHE A 185 19.47 13.00 -8.12
CA PHE A 185 18.26 13.55 -7.53
C PHE A 185 18.34 15.09 -7.50
N THR A 186 17.21 15.73 -7.76
CA THR A 186 17.09 17.20 -7.75
C THR A 186 16.65 17.76 -6.40
N THR A 187 16.18 16.90 -5.50
CA THR A 187 15.67 17.29 -4.18
C THR A 187 16.48 16.65 -3.06
N ALA A 188 16.61 17.34 -1.94
CA ALA A 188 17.25 16.77 -0.75
C ALA A 188 16.27 15.86 -0.01
N ALA A 189 16.65 14.59 0.18
CA ALA A 189 15.89 13.61 0.97
C ALA A 189 16.85 12.53 1.51
N GLN A 190 16.46 11.87 2.59
CA GLN A 190 17.18 10.66 3.02
C GLN A 190 16.74 9.50 2.14
N ARG A 191 17.66 8.99 1.32
CA ARG A 191 17.38 7.89 0.40
C ARG A 191 18.17 6.65 0.74
N VAL A 192 17.52 5.52 0.58
CA VAL A 192 18.12 4.19 0.73
C VAL A 192 17.72 3.34 -0.46
N LEU A 193 18.71 2.83 -1.18
CA LEU A 193 18.50 1.84 -2.22
C LEU A 193 18.81 0.46 -1.69
N ARG A 194 17.95 -0.50 -2.00
CA ARG A 194 18.08 -1.89 -1.62
C ARG A 194 17.96 -2.77 -2.85
N LEU A 195 18.71 -3.83 -2.87
CA LEU A 195 18.68 -4.86 -3.90
C LEU A 195 18.30 -6.18 -3.23
N TYR A 196 17.29 -6.83 -3.75
CA TYR A 196 16.83 -8.13 -3.30
C TYR A 196 16.95 -9.17 -4.42
N SER A 197 17.18 -10.42 -4.07
CA SER A 197 16.93 -11.54 -4.96
C SER A 197 15.42 -11.79 -5.07
N VAL A 198 15.00 -12.52 -6.10
CA VAL A 198 13.56 -12.80 -6.34
C VAL A 198 12.88 -13.61 -5.24
N ASP A 199 13.65 -14.29 -4.40
CA ASP A 199 13.18 -14.97 -3.19
C ASP A 199 13.06 -14.03 -1.97
N GLY A 200 13.21 -12.71 -2.15
CA GLY A 200 13.04 -11.69 -1.12
C GLY A 200 14.25 -11.47 -0.22
N ARG A 201 15.37 -12.16 -0.44
CA ARG A 201 16.59 -11.99 0.37
C ARG A 201 17.29 -10.67 0.03
N LEU A 202 17.59 -9.86 1.02
CA LEU A 202 18.38 -8.64 0.85
C LEU A 202 19.81 -8.98 0.41
N VAL A 203 20.20 -8.52 -0.78
CA VAL A 203 21.53 -8.73 -1.38
C VAL A 203 22.44 -7.55 -1.09
N SER A 204 21.93 -6.32 -1.18
CA SER A 204 22.70 -5.11 -0.93
C SER A 204 21.81 -3.96 -0.44
N LYS A 205 22.41 -3.03 0.31
CA LYS A 205 21.74 -1.82 0.81
C LYS A 205 22.75 -0.68 0.85
N GLN A 206 22.35 0.48 0.33
CA GLN A 206 23.19 1.69 0.33
C GLN A 206 22.33 2.92 0.65
N LYS A 207 22.85 3.79 1.52
CA LYS A 207 22.34 5.17 1.64
C LYS A 207 22.86 5.97 0.46
N LEU A 208 21.97 6.72 -0.18
CA LEU A 208 22.30 7.52 -1.35
C LEU A 208 22.52 8.99 -0.96
N SER A 209 23.51 9.62 -1.60
CA SER A 209 23.67 11.07 -1.70
C SER A 209 22.73 11.64 -2.77
N ASN A 210 22.96 12.88 -3.20
CA ASN A 210 22.15 13.48 -4.28
C ASN A 210 22.50 12.91 -5.66
N ASP A 211 23.74 12.48 -5.84
CA ASP A 211 24.21 11.85 -7.07
C ASP A 211 25.26 10.79 -6.78
N GLY A 212 25.45 9.86 -7.69
CA GLY A 212 26.44 8.80 -7.59
C GLY A 212 26.06 7.53 -8.35
N THR A 213 26.74 6.46 -7.99
CA THR A 213 26.49 5.13 -8.55
C THR A 213 26.33 4.12 -7.44
N PHE A 214 25.22 3.41 -7.45
CA PHE A 214 25.02 2.19 -6.68
C PHE A 214 25.58 1.03 -7.51
N ARG A 215 26.76 0.55 -7.16
CA ARG A 215 27.38 -0.58 -7.85
C ARG A 215 26.79 -1.87 -7.37
N PHE A 216 26.42 -2.75 -8.29
CA PHE A 216 26.04 -4.09 -7.91
C PHE A 216 27.24 -4.84 -7.30
N PRO A 217 27.04 -5.54 -6.17
CA PRO A 217 28.00 -6.55 -5.77
C PRO A 217 28.13 -7.58 -6.89
N ARG A 218 29.12 -8.47 -6.85
CA ARG A 218 29.20 -9.57 -7.80
C ARG A 218 27.91 -10.37 -7.73
N LEU A 219 27.02 -10.17 -8.71
CA LEU A 219 25.75 -10.85 -8.84
C LEU A 219 25.88 -12.00 -9.85
N ASN A 220 25.17 -13.07 -9.60
CA ASN A 220 24.94 -14.09 -10.64
C ASN A 220 23.93 -13.53 -11.65
N SER A 221 24.03 -14.00 -12.91
CA SER A 221 23.01 -13.69 -13.90
C SER A 221 21.63 -14.09 -13.38
N GLY A 222 20.65 -13.22 -13.54
CA GLY A 222 19.31 -13.48 -13.04
C GLY A 222 18.50 -12.21 -12.75
N ALA A 223 17.30 -12.42 -12.23
CA ALA A 223 16.39 -11.35 -11.86
C ALA A 223 16.62 -10.91 -10.41
N TYR A 224 16.52 -9.60 -10.18
CA TYR A 224 16.62 -8.96 -8.87
C TYR A 224 15.54 -7.90 -8.74
N ILE A 225 15.28 -7.47 -7.52
CA ILE A 225 14.34 -6.40 -7.21
C ILE A 225 15.11 -5.23 -6.61
N VAL A 226 14.97 -4.06 -7.21
CA VAL A 226 15.52 -2.79 -6.70
C VAL A 226 14.41 -2.04 -5.99
N GLU A 227 14.66 -1.63 -4.75
CA GLU A 227 13.76 -0.80 -3.95
C GLU A 227 14.45 0.52 -3.62
N LEU A 228 13.76 1.65 -3.85
CA LEU A 228 14.17 2.98 -3.36
C LEU A 228 13.21 3.41 -2.25
N LYS A 229 13.78 3.80 -1.11
CA LYS A 229 13.03 4.45 -0.03
C LYS A 229 13.49 5.89 0.12
N GLU A 230 12.54 6.81 0.26
CA GLU A 230 12.77 8.21 0.60
C GLU A 230 12.12 8.54 1.94
N ASN A 231 12.89 9.11 2.87
CA ASN A 231 12.43 9.46 4.21
C ASN A 231 11.71 8.30 4.93
N GLY A 232 12.22 7.08 4.73
CA GLY A 232 11.66 5.85 5.30
C GLY A 232 10.49 5.23 4.53
N ARG A 233 9.88 5.93 3.58
CA ARG A 233 8.78 5.41 2.75
C ARG A 233 9.31 4.81 1.46
N GLN A 234 8.72 3.70 1.02
CA GLN A 234 9.01 3.13 -0.28
C GLN A 234 8.43 4.06 -1.36
N THR A 235 9.26 4.48 -2.29
CA THR A 235 8.87 5.38 -3.39
C THR A 235 9.01 4.75 -4.75
N PHE A 236 9.71 3.61 -4.81
CA PHE A 236 9.96 2.94 -6.08
C PHE A 236 10.41 1.50 -5.85
N THR A 237 9.90 0.57 -6.67
CA THR A 237 10.35 -0.82 -6.73
C THR A 237 10.36 -1.30 -8.17
N GLN A 238 11.42 -1.95 -8.60
CA GLN A 238 11.52 -2.47 -9.95
C GLN A 238 12.30 -3.78 -10.01
N LYS A 239 11.84 -4.70 -10.85
CA LYS A 239 12.57 -5.90 -11.25
C LYS A 239 13.61 -5.55 -12.30
N VAL A 240 14.82 -6.03 -12.10
CA VAL A 240 15.96 -5.80 -12.99
C VAL A 240 16.60 -7.14 -13.36
N TYR A 241 17.21 -7.22 -14.53
CA TYR A 241 17.90 -8.42 -14.98
C TYR A 241 19.39 -8.12 -15.10
N VAL A 242 20.20 -8.90 -14.38
CA VAL A 242 21.66 -8.91 -14.49
C VAL A 242 22.05 -10.02 -15.48
N LYS A 243 22.88 -9.67 -16.46
CA LYS A 243 23.37 -10.60 -17.50
C LYS A 243 24.64 -11.32 -17.06
#